data_d010ad0f412e41afbb6a5b55116341e8
#
_entry.id   d010ad0f412e41afbb6a5b55116341e8
#
_cell.length_a   1.000
_cell.length_b   1.000
_cell.length_c   1.000
_cell.angle_alpha   90.00
_cell.angle_beta   90.00
_cell.angle_gamma   90.00
#
_symmetry.space_group_name_H-M   'P 1'
#
loop_
_entity.id
_entity.type
_entity.pdbx_description
1 polymer ?
#
loop_
_entity_poly.entity_id
_entity_poly.type
_entity_poly.pdbx_seq_one_letter_code
_entity_poly.pdbx_strand_id
1 'polypeptide(L)'
;MKLVKKILKNSCILISAIFFTNVNLVTVSQALEQSKAEELIKKISFEVNNIISSSRDEPVIIGELEFVFKKYADTNIMALTTLGPARRIASATQLEFFKESFQIYFLNKYARRFRELKDGEISILTSRPIRSGVEVKTRVHLIDWAPLEVLWLVSDRSGEVKIFNIIIDGINLLSSERVEIGVMLENRNGDIDLLSASLRDID
;
A
#
# COMPACT_ATOMS: atom_id res chain seq x y z
N MET A 1 -75.93 -33.14 22.83
CA MET A 1 -75.59 -31.82 22.29
C MET A 1 -75.00 -30.88 23.34
N LYS A 2 -74.44 -31.42 24.46
CA LYS A 2 -73.79 -30.63 25.52
C LYS A 2 -72.31 -30.97 25.80
N LEU A 3 -71.76 -31.95 25.09
CA LEU A 3 -70.39 -32.42 25.32
C LEU A 3 -69.37 -31.79 24.37
N VAL A 4 -69.78 -31.29 23.18
CA VAL A 4 -68.91 -30.72 22.17
C VAL A 4 -68.51 -29.26 22.49
N LYS A 5 -69.29 -28.53 23.34
CA LYS A 5 -69.01 -27.15 23.68
C LYS A 5 -67.98 -26.97 24.78
N LYS A 6 -67.52 -28.06 25.47
CA LYS A 6 -66.59 -27.99 26.60
C LYS A 6 -65.09 -28.16 26.19
N ILE A 7 -64.87 -28.60 24.98
CA ILE A 7 -63.46 -28.87 24.47
C ILE A 7 -62.87 -27.69 23.75
N LEU A 8 -63.67 -26.70 23.34
CA LEU A 8 -63.19 -25.54 22.60
C LEU A 8 -62.75 -24.33 23.47
N LYS A 9 -62.73 -24.47 24.78
CA LYS A 9 -62.49 -23.33 25.68
C LYS A 9 -61.11 -23.30 26.34
N ASN A 10 -60.24 -24.29 26.14
CA ASN A 10 -58.95 -24.39 26.85
C ASN A 10 -57.76 -24.67 25.94
N SER A 11 -57.80 -24.22 24.68
CA SER A 11 -56.60 -24.22 23.82
C SER A 11 -56.28 -22.80 23.40
N CYS A 12 -55.94 -21.96 24.37
CA CYS A 12 -55.10 -20.79 24.12
C CYS A 12 -53.67 -21.29 23.84
N ILE A 13 -53.42 -21.72 22.60
CA ILE A 13 -52.07 -21.98 22.13
C ILE A 13 -51.40 -20.61 22.00
N LEU A 14 -50.53 -20.32 22.96
CA LEU A 14 -49.54 -19.25 22.84
C LEU A 14 -48.59 -19.59 21.66
N ILE A 15 -48.94 -19.12 20.48
CA ILE A 15 -47.99 -19.07 19.37
C ILE A 15 -47.04 -17.91 19.70
N SER A 16 -45.98 -18.23 20.43
CA SER A 16 -44.85 -17.34 20.59
C SER A 16 -44.18 -17.22 19.21
N ALA A 17 -44.52 -16.17 18.47
CA ALA A 17 -43.85 -15.81 17.27
C ALA A 17 -42.41 -15.39 17.64
N ILE A 18 -41.48 -16.33 17.55
CA ILE A 18 -40.06 -16.03 17.62
C ILE A 18 -39.73 -15.27 16.33
N PHE A 19 -39.77 -13.94 16.40
CA PHE A 19 -39.19 -13.08 15.42
C PHE A 19 -37.68 -13.29 15.48
N PHE A 20 -37.15 -14.19 14.65
CA PHE A 20 -35.73 -14.17 14.32
C PHE A 20 -35.45 -12.87 13.56
N THR A 21 -35.12 -11.81 14.27
CA THR A 21 -34.49 -10.66 13.67
C THR A 21 -33.11 -11.11 13.16
N ASN A 22 -33.01 -11.42 11.87
CA ASN A 22 -31.73 -11.52 11.18
C ASN A 22 -31.09 -10.15 11.26
N VAL A 23 -30.31 -9.90 12.29
CA VAL A 23 -29.37 -8.79 12.33
C VAL A 23 -28.29 -9.15 11.32
N ASN A 24 -28.50 -8.69 10.08
CA ASN A 24 -27.42 -8.64 9.13
C ASN A 24 -26.37 -7.70 9.72
N LEU A 25 -25.34 -8.26 10.35
CA LEU A 25 -24.10 -7.57 10.67
C LEU A 25 -23.48 -7.19 9.32
N VAL A 26 -23.91 -6.04 8.80
CA VAL A 26 -23.17 -5.37 7.75
C VAL A 26 -21.84 -5.00 8.40
N THR A 27 -20.82 -5.80 8.15
CA THR A 27 -19.44 -5.41 8.43
C THR A 27 -19.18 -4.21 7.52
N VAL A 28 -19.40 -3.03 8.04
CA VAL A 28 -18.94 -1.80 7.41
C VAL A 28 -17.41 -1.93 7.40
N SER A 29 -16.84 -2.27 6.24
CA SER A 29 -15.42 -2.12 6.03
C SER A 29 -15.12 -0.65 6.27
N GLN A 30 -14.54 -0.38 7.44
CA GLN A 30 -14.22 0.98 7.82
C GLN A 30 -13.15 1.48 6.85
N ALA A 31 -13.52 2.42 6.00
CA ALA A 31 -12.58 3.03 5.08
C ALA A 31 -11.44 3.67 5.89
N LEU A 32 -10.21 3.56 5.39
CA LEU A 32 -9.06 4.20 6.02
C LEU A 32 -9.35 5.69 6.25
N GLU A 33 -9.18 6.16 7.49
CA GLU A 33 -9.36 7.57 7.84
C GLU A 33 -8.23 8.42 7.26
N GLN A 34 -8.58 9.58 6.70
CA GLN A 34 -7.62 10.52 6.13
C GLN A 34 -6.55 10.94 7.16
N SER A 35 -6.94 11.15 8.42
CA SER A 35 -6.05 11.48 9.53
C SER A 35 -4.93 10.46 9.72
N LYS A 36 -5.24 9.16 9.64
CA LYS A 36 -4.24 8.09 9.77
C LYS A 36 -3.24 8.07 8.60
N ALA A 37 -3.73 8.35 7.40
CA ALA A 37 -2.87 8.46 6.23
C ALA A 37 -1.94 9.68 6.34
N GLU A 38 -2.45 10.84 6.75
CA GLU A 38 -1.65 12.04 6.98
C GLU A 38 -0.60 11.84 8.09
N GLU A 39 -0.98 11.17 9.19
CA GLU A 39 -0.06 10.84 10.28
C GLU A 39 1.08 9.95 9.79
N LEU A 40 0.77 8.94 8.95
CA LEU A 40 1.78 8.10 8.33
C LEU A 40 2.79 8.95 7.53
N ILE A 41 2.31 9.87 6.69
CA ILE A 41 3.20 10.72 5.87
C ILE A 41 4.06 11.64 6.74
N LYS A 42 3.49 12.25 7.79
CA LYS A 42 4.26 13.05 8.75
C LYS A 42 5.39 12.25 9.42
N LYS A 43 5.06 11.02 9.83
CA LYS A 43 6.01 10.12 10.48
C LYS A 43 7.15 9.71 9.56
N ILE A 44 6.83 9.33 8.32
CA ILE A 44 7.83 8.99 7.30
C ILE A 44 8.72 10.19 7.02
N SER A 45 8.13 11.37 6.81
CA SER A 45 8.89 12.60 6.54
C SER A 45 9.88 12.90 7.67
N PHE A 46 9.44 12.77 8.92
CA PHE A 46 10.29 12.99 10.09
C PHE A 46 11.43 11.96 10.16
N GLU A 47 11.13 10.65 9.99
CA GLU A 47 12.15 9.59 10.04
C GLU A 47 13.17 9.75 8.88
N VAL A 48 12.70 10.00 7.66
CA VAL A 48 13.56 10.19 6.48
C VAL A 48 14.45 11.42 6.68
N ASN A 49 13.91 12.57 7.08
CA ASN A 49 14.71 13.78 7.31
C ASN A 49 15.79 13.56 8.38
N ASN A 50 15.49 12.88 9.47
CA ASN A 50 16.49 12.58 10.51
C ASN A 50 17.62 11.68 9.98
N ILE A 51 17.31 10.76 9.07
CA ILE A 51 18.30 9.86 8.46
C ILE A 51 19.20 10.64 7.50
N ILE A 52 18.62 11.38 6.54
CA ILE A 52 19.37 12.04 5.48
C ILE A 52 20.15 13.27 5.95
N SER A 53 19.70 13.94 7.04
CA SER A 53 20.40 15.07 7.66
C SER A 53 21.50 14.64 8.63
N SER A 54 21.64 13.33 8.88
CA SER A 54 22.69 12.82 9.77
C SER A 54 24.07 12.89 9.12
N SER A 55 25.12 12.99 9.96
CA SER A 55 26.52 12.96 9.53
C SER A 55 27.08 11.54 9.37
N ARG A 56 26.20 10.52 9.22
CA ARG A 56 26.60 9.11 9.11
C ARG A 56 27.11 8.80 7.71
N ASP A 57 27.86 7.71 7.59
CA ASP A 57 28.36 7.22 6.31
C ASP A 57 27.23 6.79 5.39
N GLU A 58 27.44 6.95 4.08
CA GLU A 58 26.43 6.66 3.06
C GLU A 58 25.83 5.25 3.16
N PRO A 59 26.60 4.16 3.34
CA PRO A 59 26.02 2.83 3.47
C PRO A 59 25.08 2.69 4.66
N VAL A 60 25.33 3.39 5.76
CA VAL A 60 24.48 3.40 6.95
C VAL A 60 23.16 4.11 6.64
N ILE A 61 23.24 5.30 6.00
CA ILE A 61 22.07 6.07 5.58
C ILE A 61 21.18 5.23 4.63
N ILE A 62 21.78 4.56 3.64
CA ILE A 62 21.05 3.70 2.69
C ILE A 62 20.34 2.56 3.45
N GLY A 63 21.04 1.87 4.36
CA GLY A 63 20.45 0.79 5.16
C GLY A 63 19.29 1.24 6.04
N GLU A 64 19.36 2.44 6.61
CA GLU A 64 18.27 3.01 7.40
C GLU A 64 17.07 3.45 6.53
N LEU A 65 17.32 4.03 5.36
CA LEU A 65 16.26 4.33 4.38
C LEU A 65 15.58 3.05 3.89
N GLU A 66 16.34 1.97 3.69
CA GLU A 66 15.81 0.65 3.39
C GLU A 66 14.86 0.15 4.49
N PHE A 67 15.26 0.29 5.75
CA PHE A 67 14.41 -0.08 6.88
C PHE A 67 13.11 0.72 6.90
N VAL A 68 13.18 2.04 6.70
CA VAL A 68 12.00 2.93 6.64
C VAL A 68 11.09 2.53 5.48
N PHE A 69 11.66 2.25 4.31
CA PHE A 69 10.88 1.80 3.15
C PHE A 69 10.15 0.48 3.45
N LYS A 70 10.84 -0.55 3.95
CA LYS A 70 10.23 -1.84 4.32
C LYS A 70 9.11 -1.69 5.35
N LYS A 71 9.29 -0.78 6.29
CA LYS A 71 8.34 -0.52 7.37
C LYS A 71 7.04 0.14 6.87
N TYR A 72 7.14 1.09 5.95
CA TYR A 72 6.03 1.97 5.58
C TYR A 72 5.48 1.75 4.18
N ALA A 73 6.21 1.09 3.29
CA ALA A 73 5.72 0.76 1.95
C ALA A 73 5.14 -0.67 1.90
N ASP A 74 4.07 -0.84 1.14
CA ASP A 74 3.54 -2.16 0.80
C ASP A 74 4.29 -2.71 -0.42
N THR A 75 5.51 -3.16 -0.16
CA THR A 75 6.43 -3.66 -1.18
C THR A 75 5.87 -4.84 -1.97
N ASN A 76 5.02 -5.66 -1.34
CA ASN A 76 4.34 -6.77 -1.99
C ASN A 76 3.34 -6.30 -3.04
N ILE A 77 2.47 -5.35 -2.69
CA ILE A 77 1.52 -4.77 -3.64
C ILE A 77 2.26 -4.02 -4.75
N MET A 78 3.33 -3.28 -4.41
CA MET A 78 4.16 -2.58 -5.39
C MET A 78 4.77 -3.56 -6.40
N ALA A 79 5.45 -4.60 -5.94
CA ALA A 79 6.04 -5.64 -6.79
C ALA A 79 5.00 -6.32 -7.71
N LEU A 80 3.90 -6.79 -7.12
CA LEU A 80 2.85 -7.46 -7.91
C LEU A 80 2.18 -6.52 -8.93
N THR A 81 2.13 -5.22 -8.65
CA THR A 81 1.61 -4.22 -9.58
C THR A 81 2.54 -4.03 -10.76
N THR A 82 3.85 -3.99 -10.52
CA THR A 82 4.87 -3.81 -11.56
C THR A 82 5.07 -5.06 -12.43
N LEU A 83 4.97 -6.26 -11.87
CA LEU A 83 5.00 -7.51 -12.64
C LEU A 83 3.80 -7.63 -13.60
N GLY A 84 2.72 -6.93 -13.32
CA GLY A 84 1.58 -6.79 -14.21
C GLY A 84 0.85 -8.11 -14.51
N PRO A 85 0.52 -8.40 -15.79
CA PRO A 85 -0.21 -9.63 -16.16
C PRO A 85 0.55 -10.92 -15.86
N ALA A 86 1.89 -10.89 -15.91
CA ALA A 86 2.74 -12.06 -15.67
C ALA A 86 2.53 -12.68 -14.28
N ARG A 87 2.11 -11.87 -13.29
CA ARG A 87 1.77 -12.38 -11.94
C ARG A 87 0.67 -13.45 -11.92
N ARG A 88 -0.18 -13.53 -12.98
CA ARG A 88 -1.29 -14.50 -13.03
C ARG A 88 -0.85 -15.89 -13.43
N ILE A 89 0.29 -16.00 -14.10
CA ILE A 89 0.86 -17.26 -14.61
C ILE A 89 2.10 -17.69 -13.83
N ALA A 90 2.65 -16.81 -12.99
CA ALA A 90 3.78 -17.10 -12.14
C ALA A 90 3.40 -18.09 -11.03
N SER A 91 4.31 -19.02 -10.71
CA SER A 91 4.19 -19.87 -9.53
C SER A 91 4.34 -19.07 -8.23
N ALA A 92 3.91 -19.65 -7.10
CA ALA A 92 4.09 -19.02 -5.79
C ALA A 92 5.57 -18.73 -5.49
N THR A 93 6.47 -19.67 -5.82
CA THR A 93 7.92 -19.52 -5.63
C THR A 93 8.48 -18.37 -6.47
N GLN A 94 8.06 -18.24 -7.74
CA GLN A 94 8.47 -17.16 -8.61
C GLN A 94 7.98 -15.80 -8.09
N LEU A 95 6.74 -15.74 -7.57
CA LEU A 95 6.21 -14.50 -6.99
C LEU A 95 6.99 -14.06 -5.75
N GLU A 96 7.36 -14.99 -4.86
CA GLU A 96 8.17 -14.64 -3.69
C GLU A 96 9.57 -14.16 -4.11
N PHE A 97 10.24 -14.90 -5.01
CA PHE A 97 11.56 -14.51 -5.50
C PHE A 97 11.53 -13.14 -6.21
N PHE A 98 10.48 -12.89 -7.02
CA PHE A 98 10.31 -11.59 -7.67
C PHE A 98 10.08 -10.45 -6.65
N LYS A 99 9.25 -10.64 -5.63
CA LYS A 99 8.99 -9.62 -4.60
C LYS A 99 10.27 -9.22 -3.86
N GLU A 100 11.07 -10.20 -3.44
CA GLU A 100 12.36 -9.93 -2.80
C GLU A 100 13.32 -9.17 -3.74
N SER A 101 13.43 -9.63 -4.98
CA SER A 101 14.32 -9.01 -5.98
C SER A 101 13.89 -7.61 -6.37
N PHE A 102 12.58 -7.38 -6.55
CA PHE A 102 12.02 -6.06 -6.80
C PHE A 102 12.30 -5.10 -5.65
N GLN A 103 12.22 -5.55 -4.41
CA GLN A 103 12.50 -4.71 -3.26
C GLN A 103 13.96 -4.23 -3.27
N ILE A 104 14.92 -5.10 -3.55
CA ILE A 104 16.34 -4.74 -3.67
C ILE A 104 16.55 -3.73 -4.81
N TYR A 105 16.03 -4.06 -5.98
CA TYR A 105 16.08 -3.20 -7.17
C TYR A 105 15.51 -1.81 -6.90
N PHE A 106 14.31 -1.74 -6.32
CA PHE A 106 13.63 -0.47 -6.06
C PHE A 106 14.41 0.40 -5.08
N LEU A 107 14.98 -0.21 -4.06
CA LEU A 107 15.80 0.50 -3.10
C LEU A 107 17.10 1.02 -3.72
N ASN A 108 17.83 0.20 -4.45
CA ASN A 108 19.06 0.61 -5.13
C ASN A 108 18.79 1.78 -6.08
N LYS A 109 17.73 1.68 -6.87
CA LYS A 109 17.34 2.70 -7.85
C LYS A 109 16.96 4.04 -7.22
N TYR A 110 16.27 4.03 -6.06
CA TYR A 110 15.66 5.23 -5.49
C TYR A 110 16.35 5.74 -4.23
N ALA A 111 17.11 4.93 -3.48
CA ALA A 111 17.74 5.36 -2.23
C ALA A 111 18.65 6.57 -2.41
N ARG A 112 19.43 6.61 -3.48
CA ARG A 112 20.31 7.75 -3.78
C ARG A 112 19.52 9.04 -4.02
N ARG A 113 18.34 8.97 -4.65
CA ARG A 113 17.49 10.13 -4.92
C ARG A 113 16.85 10.69 -3.65
N PHE A 114 16.61 9.85 -2.64
CA PHE A 114 16.14 10.36 -1.34
C PHE A 114 17.14 11.28 -0.66
N ARG A 115 18.45 11.14 -0.91
CA ARG A 115 19.46 12.06 -0.38
C ARG A 115 19.38 13.46 -0.99
N GLU A 116 18.92 13.58 -2.23
CA GLU A 116 18.68 14.87 -2.88
C GLU A 116 17.57 15.67 -2.18
N LEU A 117 16.73 14.96 -1.40
CA LEU A 117 15.68 15.57 -0.57
C LEU A 117 16.18 16.09 0.78
N LYS A 118 17.49 16.07 1.02
CA LYS A 118 18.09 16.57 2.26
C LYS A 118 17.65 18.02 2.53
N ASP A 119 17.29 18.27 3.79
CA ASP A 119 16.79 19.56 4.26
C ASP A 119 15.48 20.02 3.59
N GLY A 120 14.79 19.09 2.91
CA GLY A 120 13.47 19.32 2.33
C GLY A 120 12.38 19.41 3.39
N GLU A 121 11.51 20.41 3.25
CA GLU A 121 10.30 20.55 4.08
C GLU A 121 9.09 19.97 3.36
N ILE A 122 8.35 19.06 4.02
CA ILE A 122 7.13 18.46 3.49
C ILE A 122 5.91 19.09 4.15
N SER A 123 5.08 19.74 3.34
CA SER A 123 3.81 20.33 3.77
C SER A 123 2.65 19.52 3.20
N ILE A 124 1.74 19.03 4.06
CA ILE A 124 0.49 18.40 3.61
C ILE A 124 -0.45 19.50 3.12
N LEU A 125 -0.92 19.36 1.88
CA LEU A 125 -1.86 20.31 1.26
C LEU A 125 -3.30 19.84 1.43
N THR A 126 -3.60 18.61 1.06
CA THR A 126 -4.94 18.02 1.14
C THR A 126 -4.85 16.50 1.28
N SER A 127 -5.91 15.89 1.78
CA SER A 127 -6.10 14.45 1.70
C SER A 127 -7.52 14.16 1.24
N ARG A 128 -7.72 13.06 0.51
CA ARG A 128 -9.04 12.64 0.04
C ARG A 128 -9.15 11.12 -0.04
N PRO A 129 -10.33 10.57 0.24
CA PRO A 129 -10.57 9.15 0.02
C PRO A 129 -10.53 8.82 -1.48
N ILE A 130 -9.96 7.67 -1.80
CA ILE A 130 -9.96 7.07 -3.14
C ILE A 130 -10.45 5.62 -3.03
N ARG A 131 -10.79 4.99 -4.17
CA ARG A 131 -11.29 3.61 -4.17
C ARG A 131 -10.34 2.60 -3.49
N SER A 132 -9.03 2.84 -3.54
CA SER A 132 -7.99 1.95 -3.00
C SER A 132 -7.49 2.33 -1.61
N GLY A 133 -7.96 3.42 -1.02
CA GLY A 133 -7.49 3.94 0.26
C GLY A 133 -7.62 5.45 0.37
N VAL A 134 -6.54 6.14 0.69
CA VAL A 134 -6.46 7.60 0.81
C VAL A 134 -5.31 8.12 -0.04
N GLU A 135 -5.55 9.20 -0.75
CA GLU A 135 -4.53 10.02 -1.39
C GLU A 135 -4.19 11.20 -0.49
N VAL A 136 -2.92 11.34 -0.14
CA VAL A 136 -2.39 12.50 0.59
C VAL A 136 -1.53 13.31 -0.37
N LYS A 137 -1.91 14.56 -0.60
CA LYS A 137 -1.18 15.50 -1.44
C LYS A 137 -0.24 16.33 -0.59
N THR A 138 1.03 16.35 -0.95
CA THR A 138 2.05 17.16 -0.27
C THR A 138 2.79 18.05 -1.25
N ARG A 139 3.42 19.07 -0.71
CA ARG A 139 4.44 19.88 -1.38
C ARG A 139 5.76 19.70 -0.66
N VAL A 140 6.78 19.36 -1.40
CA VAL A 140 8.14 19.22 -0.91
C VAL A 140 8.93 20.46 -1.36
N HIS A 141 9.37 21.25 -0.40
CA HIS A 141 10.24 22.39 -0.65
C HIS A 141 11.69 21.95 -0.49
N LEU A 142 12.46 22.05 -1.54
CA LEU A 142 13.89 21.75 -1.55
C LEU A 142 14.67 23.06 -1.64
N ILE A 143 15.86 23.09 -1.03
CA ILE A 143 16.78 24.19 -1.20
C ILE A 143 17.28 24.18 -2.64
N ASP A 144 17.30 25.29 -3.32
CA ASP A 144 17.79 25.47 -4.70
C ASP A 144 16.96 24.77 -5.82
N TRP A 145 15.81 24.16 -5.51
CA TRP A 145 14.94 23.50 -6.49
C TRP A 145 13.52 24.05 -6.46
N ALA A 146 12.82 23.95 -7.58
CA ALA A 146 11.40 24.20 -7.59
C ALA A 146 10.67 23.21 -6.66
N PRO A 147 9.63 23.66 -5.93
CA PRO A 147 8.86 22.76 -5.07
C PRO A 147 8.23 21.62 -5.88
N LEU A 148 8.34 20.40 -5.37
CA LEU A 148 7.74 19.21 -5.98
C LEU A 148 6.35 18.95 -5.39
N GLU A 149 5.40 18.55 -6.23
CA GLU A 149 4.12 18.02 -5.79
C GLU A 149 4.19 16.50 -5.69
N VAL A 150 3.85 15.95 -4.52
CA VAL A 150 3.87 14.51 -4.30
C VAL A 150 2.50 14.04 -3.82
N LEU A 151 1.93 13.04 -4.51
CA LEU A 151 0.73 12.33 -4.09
C LEU A 151 1.14 10.97 -3.53
N TRP A 152 0.82 10.75 -2.27
CA TRP A 152 1.04 9.48 -1.57
C TRP A 152 -0.25 8.69 -1.57
N LEU A 153 -0.23 7.48 -2.14
CA LEU A 153 -1.38 6.59 -2.12
C LEU A 153 -1.23 5.59 -0.98
N VAL A 154 -2.09 5.72 0.02
CA VAL A 154 -2.03 4.98 1.29
C VAL A 154 -3.22 4.04 1.40
N SER A 155 -2.99 2.82 1.89
CA SER A 155 -4.04 1.80 2.09
C SER A 155 -3.75 0.98 3.34
N ASP A 156 -4.79 0.42 3.93
CA ASP A 156 -4.73 -0.54 5.04
C ASP A 156 -5.16 -1.97 4.63
N ARG A 157 -5.29 -2.23 3.33
CA ARG A 157 -5.80 -3.52 2.80
C ARG A 157 -4.90 -4.71 3.09
N SER A 158 -3.62 -4.48 3.34
CA SER A 158 -2.66 -5.51 3.77
C SER A 158 -2.69 -5.78 5.27
N GLY A 159 -3.60 -5.14 6.04
CA GLY A 159 -3.71 -5.25 7.49
C GLY A 159 -2.96 -4.15 8.25
N GLU A 160 -2.12 -3.39 7.58
CA GLU A 160 -1.38 -2.26 8.12
C GLU A 160 -1.52 -1.04 7.20
N VAL A 161 -1.48 0.16 7.79
CA VAL A 161 -1.51 1.42 7.03
C VAL A 161 -0.15 1.61 6.36
N LYS A 162 -0.11 1.48 5.02
CA LYS A 162 1.12 1.55 4.22
C LYS A 162 0.93 2.34 2.94
N ILE A 163 2.03 2.91 2.43
CA ILE A 163 2.09 3.50 1.09
C ILE A 163 2.15 2.36 0.06
N PHE A 164 1.28 2.40 -0.93
CA PHE A 164 1.31 1.43 -2.03
C PHE A 164 1.68 2.05 -3.39
N ASN A 165 1.71 3.38 -3.50
CA ASN A 165 2.18 4.08 -4.69
C ASN A 165 2.52 5.53 -4.38
N ILE A 166 3.35 6.14 -5.22
CA ILE A 166 3.74 7.56 -5.15
C ILE A 166 3.64 8.15 -6.55
N ILE A 167 3.14 9.38 -6.64
CA ILE A 167 3.10 10.16 -7.89
C ILE A 167 3.86 11.46 -7.62
N ILE A 168 4.89 11.75 -8.39
CA ILE A 168 5.76 12.92 -8.25
C ILE A 168 5.61 13.79 -9.49
N ASP A 169 5.14 15.02 -9.34
CA ASP A 169 4.87 15.97 -10.45
C ASP A 169 4.07 15.33 -11.60
N GLY A 170 3.06 14.52 -11.25
CA GLY A 170 2.22 13.81 -12.21
C GLY A 170 2.80 12.49 -12.76
N ILE A 171 4.05 12.15 -12.47
CA ILE A 171 4.68 10.89 -12.87
C ILE A 171 4.33 9.81 -11.86
N ASN A 172 3.54 8.83 -12.28
CA ASN A 172 3.17 7.68 -11.45
C ASN A 172 4.31 6.67 -11.42
N LEU A 173 4.94 6.51 -10.25
CA LEU A 173 6.14 5.71 -10.07
C LEU A 173 5.91 4.23 -10.43
N LEU A 174 4.85 3.61 -9.92
CA LEU A 174 4.58 2.21 -10.24
C LEU A 174 4.18 1.97 -11.69
N SER A 175 3.55 2.95 -12.33
CA SER A 175 3.26 2.85 -13.77
C SER A 175 4.52 2.89 -14.59
N SER A 176 5.47 3.74 -14.24
CA SER A 176 6.78 3.81 -14.89
C SER A 176 7.57 2.51 -14.67
N GLU A 177 7.63 2.04 -13.42
CA GLU A 177 8.29 0.76 -13.10
C GLU A 177 7.66 -0.42 -13.81
N ARG A 178 6.33 -0.45 -13.95
CA ARG A 178 5.65 -1.51 -14.67
C ARG A 178 6.04 -1.58 -16.15
N VAL A 179 6.24 -0.45 -16.79
CA VAL A 179 6.71 -0.40 -18.18
C VAL A 179 8.14 -0.94 -18.26
N GLU A 180 9.01 -0.49 -17.38
CA GLU A 180 10.42 -0.92 -17.37
C GLU A 180 10.56 -2.41 -17.05
N ILE A 181 9.91 -2.90 -16.00
CA ILE A 181 9.87 -4.33 -15.64
C ILE A 181 9.26 -5.17 -16.79
N GLY A 182 8.24 -4.65 -17.46
CA GLY A 182 7.65 -5.31 -18.63
C GLY A 182 8.64 -5.49 -19.77
N VAL A 183 9.40 -4.45 -20.11
CA VAL A 183 10.46 -4.52 -21.12
C VAL A 183 11.59 -5.47 -20.69
N MET A 184 11.99 -5.43 -19.43
CA MET A 184 13.00 -6.35 -18.89
C MET A 184 12.55 -7.81 -18.98
N LEU A 185 11.28 -8.09 -18.70
CA LEU A 185 10.69 -9.43 -18.79
C LEU A 185 10.61 -9.90 -20.25
N GLU A 186 10.18 -9.03 -21.16
CA GLU A 186 10.11 -9.33 -22.59
C GLU A 186 11.50 -9.67 -23.16
N ASN A 187 12.54 -8.91 -22.81
CA ASN A 187 13.92 -9.18 -23.19
C ASN A 187 14.46 -10.53 -22.67
N ARG A 188 13.74 -11.17 -21.72
CA ARG A 188 14.05 -12.48 -21.15
C ARG A 188 13.04 -13.55 -21.60
N ASN A 189 12.32 -13.31 -22.68
CA ASN A 189 11.29 -14.23 -23.23
C ASN A 189 10.20 -14.60 -22.20
N GLY A 190 9.87 -13.71 -21.28
CA GLY A 190 8.88 -13.93 -20.24
C GLY A 190 9.35 -14.77 -19.04
N ASP A 191 10.65 -15.03 -18.93
CA ASP A 191 11.22 -15.79 -17.81
C ASP A 191 11.32 -14.91 -16.56
N ILE A 192 10.45 -15.21 -15.58
CA ILE A 192 10.33 -14.45 -14.33
C ILE A 192 11.53 -14.73 -13.41
N ASP A 193 12.12 -15.92 -13.44
CA ASP A 193 13.27 -16.25 -12.61
C ASP A 193 14.52 -15.52 -13.09
N LEU A 194 14.75 -15.46 -14.41
CA LEU A 194 15.82 -14.66 -15.00
C LEU A 194 15.62 -13.17 -14.77
N LEU A 195 14.37 -12.67 -14.87
CA LEU A 195 14.07 -11.28 -14.51
C LEU A 195 14.44 -11.02 -13.05
N SER A 196 13.94 -11.85 -12.13
CA SER A 196 14.16 -11.67 -10.69
C SER A 196 15.64 -11.68 -10.32
N ALA A 197 16.41 -12.59 -10.89
CA ALA A 197 17.86 -12.65 -10.68
C ALA A 197 18.52 -11.34 -11.16
N SER A 198 18.18 -10.86 -12.35
CA SER A 198 18.77 -9.64 -12.92
C SER A 198 18.44 -8.36 -12.18
N LEU A 199 17.30 -8.29 -11.49
CA LEU A 199 16.92 -7.12 -10.69
C LEU A 199 17.85 -6.91 -9.49
N ARG A 200 18.48 -7.95 -8.98
CA ARG A 200 19.41 -7.87 -7.85
C ARG A 200 20.77 -7.26 -8.21
N ASP A 201 21.12 -7.27 -9.51
CA ASP A 201 22.41 -6.81 -10.03
C ASP A 201 22.34 -5.35 -10.54
N ILE A 202 21.18 -4.70 -10.43
CA ILE A 202 21.01 -3.31 -10.84
C ILE A 202 21.33 -2.39 -9.65
N ASP A 203 22.40 -1.58 -9.82
CA ASP A 203 22.85 -0.54 -8.88
C ASP A 203 22.16 0.82 -9.11
#